data_64072e656989a473df0b40e19aa8c7ab
#
_entry.id   64072e656989a473df0b40e19aa8c7ab
#
_cell.length_a   1.000
_cell.length_b   1.000
_cell.length_c   1.000
_cell.angle_alpha   90.00
_cell.angle_beta   90.00
_cell.angle_gamma   90.00
#
_symmetry.space_group_name_H-M   'P 1'
#
loop_
_entity.id
_entity.type
_entity.pdbx_description
1 polymer ?
#
loop_
_entity_poly.entity_id
_entity_poly.type
_entity_poly.pdbx_seq_one_letter_code
_entity_poly.pdbx_strand_id
1 'polypeptide(L)'
;MWQYFPSGNPSDSPGGAANFAFDEVHFMISPSLKLGDKIRVQSSGANGHEYGVDFLEIEEVGDPISQPDNSLSVTEFGAIPDDGDDDYEGIAACISAADEAGKDVYFPPGTYNINEIWRLDCQKIKITGAGIWYTKIQFTNDQPGSGGISGGVNKDGYCKNIEFCNLYINSNLRSRYNQQAVYKCFMDVFSGGSIIHDIWQEHFECGFWIADYMGN
;
A
#
# COMPACT_ATOMS: atom_id res chain seq x y z
N MET A 1 -8.29 -0.18 10.22
CA MET A 1 -9.49 -0.30 11.10
C MET A 1 -10.32 0.96 10.97
N TRP A 2 -11.51 0.83 10.41
CA TRP A 2 -12.45 1.93 10.30
C TRP A 2 -13.05 2.21 11.67
N GLN A 3 -13.00 3.45 12.13
CA GLN A 3 -13.75 3.82 13.30
C GLN A 3 -15.19 4.11 12.88
N TYR A 4 -16.10 3.38 13.46
CA TYR A 4 -17.51 3.68 13.40
C TYR A 4 -17.83 4.84 14.33
N PHE A 5 -18.42 5.89 13.80
CA PHE A 5 -18.85 7.04 14.59
C PHE A 5 -20.35 6.95 14.82
N PRO A 6 -20.79 6.65 16.05
CA PRO A 6 -22.24 6.49 16.33
C PRO A 6 -23.06 7.76 16.09
N SER A 7 -22.41 8.89 15.96
CA SER A 7 -23.06 10.17 15.67
C SER A 7 -22.95 10.60 14.22
N GLY A 8 -22.47 9.72 13.30
CA GLY A 8 -22.51 10.20 12.06
C GLY A 8 -21.61 9.93 10.96
N ASN A 9 -21.15 10.83 10.41
CA ASN A 9 -20.45 10.90 9.18
C ASN A 9 -19.07 10.25 9.32
N PRO A 10 -18.73 9.19 8.60
CA PRO A 10 -17.38 8.64 8.57
C PRO A 10 -16.36 9.63 8.02
N SER A 11 -16.81 10.76 7.48
CA SER A 11 -15.97 11.85 7.03
C SER A 11 -15.86 13.00 8.01
N ASP A 12 -16.14 12.78 9.34
CA ASP A 12 -15.64 13.70 10.33
C ASP A 12 -16.53 14.82 10.82
N SER A 13 -17.81 14.75 10.53
CA SER A 13 -18.75 15.66 11.17
C SER A 13 -19.41 14.96 12.36
N PRO A 14 -19.08 15.33 13.59
CA PRO A 14 -19.87 14.90 14.72
C PRO A 14 -21.29 15.43 14.55
N GLY A 15 -22.26 14.58 14.34
CA GLY A 15 -23.67 14.96 14.28
C GLY A 15 -24.51 14.40 13.14
N GLY A 16 -23.98 13.57 12.27
CA GLY A 16 -24.76 12.86 11.27
C GLY A 16 -25.40 11.57 11.79
N ALA A 17 -26.19 10.91 10.95
CA ALA A 17 -26.75 9.59 11.26
C ALA A 17 -25.63 8.54 11.29
N ALA A 18 -25.76 7.57 12.20
CA ALA A 18 -24.82 6.46 12.28
C ALA A 18 -24.80 5.67 10.97
N ASN A 19 -23.63 5.45 10.41
CA ASN A 19 -23.44 4.61 9.23
C ASN A 19 -22.71 3.33 9.64
N PHE A 20 -23.11 2.23 9.06
CA PHE A 20 -22.34 0.99 9.18
C PHE A 20 -21.07 1.13 8.36
N ALA A 21 -19.95 0.85 8.99
CA ALA A 21 -18.68 0.68 8.30
C ALA A 21 -18.36 -0.81 8.29
N PHE A 22 -18.05 -1.32 7.11
CA PHE A 22 -17.48 -2.63 6.96
C PHE A 22 -15.98 -2.46 6.82
N ASP A 23 -15.25 -3.30 7.51
CA ASP A 23 -13.81 -3.35 7.43
C ASP A 23 -13.36 -4.80 7.34
N GLU A 24 -12.33 -5.02 6.59
CA GLU A 24 -11.71 -6.31 6.41
C GLU A 24 -10.30 -6.27 7.02
N VAL A 25 -10.00 -7.22 7.86
CA VAL A 25 -8.72 -7.30 8.56
C VAL A 25 -8.03 -8.59 8.14
N HIS A 26 -6.82 -8.46 7.64
CA HIS A 26 -6.02 -9.58 7.15
C HIS A 26 -4.72 -9.69 7.93
N PHE A 27 -4.30 -10.90 8.17
CA PHE A 27 -2.98 -11.16 8.77
C PHE A 27 -2.53 -12.59 8.51
N MET A 28 -1.22 -12.79 8.45
CA MET A 28 -0.65 -14.13 8.39
C MET A 28 -0.68 -14.78 9.77
N ILE A 29 -1.14 -16.03 9.82
CA ILE A 29 -1.12 -16.84 11.03
C ILE A 29 0.21 -17.62 11.06
N SER A 30 0.97 -17.44 12.15
CA SER A 30 2.18 -18.19 12.40
C SER A 30 2.15 -18.76 13.85
N PRO A 31 2.35 -20.03 14.05
CA PRO A 31 2.60 -21.09 13.05
C PRO A 31 1.37 -21.48 12.23
N SER A 32 1.57 -22.19 11.12
CA SER A 32 0.50 -22.70 10.28
C SER A 32 -0.52 -23.51 11.06
N LEU A 33 -1.79 -23.35 10.73
CA LEU A 33 -2.88 -24.11 11.33
C LEU A 33 -2.81 -25.59 10.96
N LYS A 34 -3.23 -26.44 11.88
CA LYS A 34 -3.33 -27.88 11.70
C LYS A 34 -4.77 -28.35 11.89
N LEU A 35 -5.06 -29.51 11.35
CA LEU A 35 -6.36 -30.15 11.55
C LEU A 35 -6.67 -30.31 13.05
N GLY A 36 -7.77 -29.72 13.47
CA GLY A 36 -8.23 -29.73 14.86
C GLY A 36 -7.90 -28.45 15.64
N ASP A 37 -7.10 -27.54 15.09
CA ASP A 37 -6.90 -26.23 15.70
C ASP A 37 -8.21 -25.43 15.76
N LYS A 38 -8.30 -24.58 16.76
CA LYS A 38 -9.48 -23.74 16.98
C LYS A 38 -9.13 -22.27 16.82
N ILE A 39 -9.88 -21.60 16.00
CA ILE A 39 -9.81 -20.15 15.85
C ILE A 39 -10.90 -19.53 16.72
N ARG A 40 -10.52 -18.52 17.49
CA ARG A 40 -11.45 -17.73 18.30
C ARG A 40 -11.36 -16.26 17.91
N VAL A 41 -12.47 -15.71 17.49
CA VAL A 41 -12.64 -14.27 17.38
C VAL A 41 -13.20 -13.78 18.72
N GLN A 42 -12.53 -12.86 19.36
CA GLN A 42 -12.89 -12.37 20.68
C GLN A 42 -12.73 -10.85 20.76
N SER A 43 -13.78 -10.18 21.18
CA SER A 43 -13.66 -8.78 21.59
C SER A 43 -12.95 -8.68 22.93
N SER A 44 -11.97 -7.81 23.05
CA SER A 44 -11.35 -7.45 24.32
C SER A 44 -12.20 -6.48 25.17
N GLY A 45 -13.27 -6.03 24.65
CA GLY A 45 -14.55 -5.63 25.22
C GLY A 45 -14.65 -4.53 26.23
N ALA A 46 -13.71 -3.63 26.41
CA ALA A 46 -13.83 -2.61 27.45
C ALA A 46 -14.34 -1.23 26.99
N ASN A 47 -14.65 -1.04 25.72
CA ASN A 47 -14.93 0.29 25.17
C ASN A 47 -16.41 0.59 24.90
N GLY A 48 -17.33 -0.32 25.27
CA GLY A 48 -18.77 -0.12 25.13
C GLY A 48 -19.29 -0.10 23.68
N HIS A 49 -18.51 -0.56 22.72
CA HIS A 49 -18.93 -0.69 21.33
C HIS A 49 -19.38 -2.10 20.99
N GLU A 50 -20.38 -2.20 20.14
CA GLU A 50 -20.80 -3.46 19.57
C GLU A 50 -20.01 -3.77 18.29
N TYR A 51 -19.56 -5.00 18.18
CA TYR A 51 -18.84 -5.52 17.01
C TYR A 51 -19.62 -6.68 16.43
N GLY A 52 -19.82 -6.67 15.13
CA GLY A 52 -20.34 -7.80 14.38
C GLY A 52 -19.21 -8.43 13.58
N VAL A 53 -19.16 -9.74 13.52
CA VAL A 53 -18.32 -10.48 12.59
C VAL A 53 -19.26 -11.12 11.59
N ASP A 54 -19.08 -10.80 10.31
CA ASP A 54 -19.91 -11.32 9.24
C ASP A 54 -19.42 -12.69 8.78
N PHE A 55 -18.14 -12.77 8.45
CA PHE A 55 -17.49 -14.01 8.07
C PHE A 55 -16.02 -14.06 8.51
N LEU A 56 -15.48 -15.25 8.49
CA LEU A 56 -14.07 -15.55 8.68
C LEU A 56 -13.62 -16.41 7.51
N GLU A 57 -12.66 -15.92 6.76
CA GLU A 57 -12.03 -16.66 5.67
C GLU A 57 -10.63 -17.09 6.06
N ILE A 58 -10.26 -18.28 5.67
CA ILE A 58 -8.92 -18.84 5.90
C ILE A 58 -8.46 -19.44 4.59
N GLU A 59 -7.35 -18.96 4.11
CA GLU A 59 -6.75 -19.45 2.88
C GLU A 59 -5.30 -19.91 3.11
N GLU A 60 -4.84 -20.79 2.26
CA GLU A 60 -3.43 -21.17 2.21
C GLU A 60 -2.68 -20.13 1.39
N VAL A 61 -1.68 -19.52 2.00
CA VAL A 61 -0.80 -18.58 1.31
C VAL A 61 0.35 -19.35 0.68
N GLY A 62 0.49 -19.23 -0.64
CA GLY A 62 1.59 -19.85 -1.39
C GLY A 62 2.97 -19.27 -1.04
N ASP A 63 4.02 -19.82 -1.60
CA ASP A 63 5.38 -19.32 -1.42
C ASP A 63 5.56 -17.90 -1.98
N PRO A 64 6.51 -17.12 -1.47
CA PRO A 64 6.83 -15.81 -2.02
C PRO A 64 7.22 -15.90 -3.50
N ILE A 65 6.75 -14.94 -4.29
CA ILE A 65 7.15 -14.80 -5.68
C ILE A 65 8.65 -14.52 -5.73
N SER A 66 9.38 -15.34 -6.47
CA SER A 66 10.82 -15.16 -6.66
C SER A 66 11.12 -13.97 -7.56
N GLN A 67 12.32 -13.41 -7.40
CA GLN A 67 12.79 -12.32 -8.25
C GLN A 67 12.76 -12.74 -9.73
N PRO A 68 12.11 -11.95 -10.61
CA PRO A 68 12.13 -12.19 -12.05
C PRO A 68 13.53 -12.02 -12.65
N ASP A 69 13.91 -12.84 -13.62
CA ASP A 69 15.24 -12.84 -14.24
C ASP A 69 15.63 -11.48 -14.84
N ASN A 70 14.65 -10.73 -15.38
CA ASN A 70 14.89 -9.41 -15.97
C ASN A 70 14.57 -8.28 -15.00
N SER A 71 14.92 -8.42 -13.73
CA SER A 71 14.68 -7.38 -12.72
C SER A 71 15.92 -7.03 -11.92
N LEU A 72 15.88 -5.84 -11.30
CA LEU A 72 16.83 -5.41 -10.28
C LEU A 72 16.13 -5.44 -8.91
N SER A 73 16.83 -5.90 -7.90
CA SER A 73 16.31 -5.87 -6.54
C SER A 73 16.62 -4.54 -5.85
N VAL A 74 15.64 -3.96 -5.18
CA VAL A 74 15.83 -2.72 -4.41
C VAL A 74 16.91 -2.86 -3.33
N THR A 75 17.13 -4.07 -2.84
CA THR A 75 18.15 -4.36 -1.83
C THR A 75 19.59 -4.24 -2.37
N GLU A 76 19.77 -4.37 -3.68
CA GLU A 76 21.07 -4.16 -4.33
C GLU A 76 21.45 -2.66 -4.39
N PHE A 77 20.49 -1.77 -4.12
CA PHE A 77 20.64 -0.33 -4.17
C PHE A 77 20.55 0.36 -2.81
N GLY A 78 20.54 -0.41 -1.75
CA GLY A 78 20.59 0.08 -0.38
C GLY A 78 19.28 0.15 0.37
N ALA A 79 18.18 -0.28 -0.22
CA ALA A 79 16.95 -0.51 0.55
C ALA A 79 17.13 -1.75 1.43
N ILE A 80 16.83 -1.63 2.72
CA ILE A 80 17.05 -2.71 3.70
C ILE A 80 15.72 -3.02 4.39
N PRO A 81 15.06 -4.13 4.03
CA PRO A 81 13.77 -4.45 4.63
C PRO A 81 13.88 -4.67 6.14
N ASP A 82 12.82 -4.30 6.86
CA ASP A 82 12.60 -4.56 8.29
C ASP A 82 13.61 -3.90 9.27
N ASP A 83 14.44 -2.96 8.82
CA ASP A 83 15.39 -2.25 9.70
C ASP A 83 14.78 -1.01 10.38
N GLY A 84 13.66 -0.52 9.87
CA GLY A 84 12.93 0.63 10.40
C GLY A 84 13.37 1.98 9.86
N ASP A 85 14.44 2.02 9.08
CA ASP A 85 14.96 3.24 8.44
C ASP A 85 14.20 3.56 7.14
N ASP A 86 14.49 4.72 6.55
CA ASP A 86 13.86 5.17 5.29
C ASP A 86 14.58 4.56 4.08
N ASP A 87 13.84 3.85 3.25
CA ASP A 87 14.36 3.15 2.07
C ASP A 87 14.24 3.96 0.77
N TYR A 88 13.68 5.18 0.83
CA TYR A 88 13.30 5.93 -0.36
C TYR A 88 14.44 6.09 -1.36
N GLU A 89 15.63 6.49 -0.90
CA GLU A 89 16.79 6.71 -1.76
C GLU A 89 17.26 5.44 -2.47
N GLY A 90 17.28 4.31 -1.77
CA GLY A 90 17.63 3.01 -2.36
C GLY A 90 16.61 2.56 -3.41
N ILE A 91 15.32 2.74 -3.11
CA ILE A 91 14.23 2.44 -4.03
C ILE A 91 14.32 3.32 -5.28
N ALA A 92 14.50 4.63 -5.11
CA ALA A 92 14.61 5.57 -6.22
C ALA A 92 15.84 5.28 -7.11
N ALA A 93 16.98 4.95 -6.51
CA ALA A 93 18.17 4.55 -7.24
C ALA A 93 17.96 3.26 -8.05
N CYS A 94 17.29 2.27 -7.49
CA CYS A 94 16.96 1.04 -8.19
C CYS A 94 16.04 1.29 -9.40
N ILE A 95 15.01 2.12 -9.23
CA ILE A 95 14.07 2.47 -10.31
C ILE A 95 14.81 3.19 -11.44
N SER A 96 15.68 4.15 -11.12
CA SER A 96 16.47 4.86 -12.12
C SER A 96 17.38 3.91 -12.90
N ALA A 97 18.08 3.01 -12.21
CA ALA A 97 18.95 2.04 -12.86
C ALA A 97 18.15 1.01 -13.71
N ALA A 98 16.98 0.63 -13.27
CA ALA A 98 16.11 -0.28 -13.99
C ALA A 98 15.56 0.38 -15.27
N ASP A 99 15.12 1.65 -15.19
CA ASP A 99 14.64 2.43 -16.33
C ASP A 99 15.73 2.60 -17.40
N GLU A 100 16.95 2.92 -16.98
CA GLU A 100 18.11 3.03 -17.88
C GLU A 100 18.50 1.70 -18.54
N ALA A 101 18.37 0.60 -17.79
CA ALA A 101 18.73 -0.74 -18.27
C ALA A 101 17.61 -1.46 -19.01
N GLY A 102 16.40 -0.92 -19.04
CA GLY A 102 15.21 -1.58 -19.57
C GLY A 102 14.84 -2.85 -18.80
N LYS A 103 15.00 -2.80 -17.48
CA LYS A 103 14.70 -3.88 -16.54
C LYS A 103 13.52 -3.54 -15.65
N ASP A 104 12.98 -4.55 -15.00
CA ASP A 104 11.94 -4.42 -13.98
C ASP A 104 12.54 -4.21 -12.59
N VAL A 105 11.71 -3.79 -11.62
CA VAL A 105 12.08 -3.63 -10.22
C VAL A 105 11.39 -4.68 -9.37
N TYR A 106 12.16 -5.30 -8.50
CA TYR A 106 11.68 -6.31 -7.57
C TYR A 106 11.96 -5.91 -6.12
N PHE A 107 10.93 -6.09 -5.31
CA PHE A 107 10.98 -5.94 -3.87
C PHE A 107 10.95 -7.31 -3.20
N PRO A 108 12.06 -7.80 -2.63
CA PRO A 108 12.06 -9.01 -1.80
C PRO A 108 11.08 -8.95 -0.63
N PRO A 109 10.81 -10.09 0.03
CA PRO A 109 10.00 -10.10 1.25
C PRO A 109 10.55 -9.16 2.32
N GLY A 110 9.65 -8.46 3.02
CA GLY A 110 9.94 -7.55 4.12
C GLY A 110 9.17 -6.24 4.04
N THR A 111 9.38 -5.38 5.01
CA THR A 111 8.75 -4.06 5.10
C THR A 111 9.76 -2.99 4.73
N TYR A 112 9.43 -2.19 3.75
CA TYR A 112 10.21 -1.06 3.28
C TYR A 112 9.54 0.24 3.69
N ASN A 113 10.25 1.10 4.37
CA ASN A 113 9.73 2.36 4.86
C ASN A 113 9.98 3.50 3.87
N ILE A 114 8.98 4.33 3.65
CA ILE A 114 9.08 5.53 2.83
C ILE A 114 8.54 6.73 3.62
N ASN A 115 9.40 7.72 3.82
CA ASN A 115 9.08 8.88 4.66
C ASN A 115 8.62 10.11 3.87
N GLU A 116 8.35 9.96 2.59
CA GLU A 116 7.89 11.03 1.70
C GLU A 116 6.96 10.49 0.60
N ILE A 117 6.55 11.37 -0.33
CA ILE A 117 5.81 10.94 -1.51
C ILE A 117 6.77 10.15 -2.42
N TRP A 118 6.41 8.90 -2.71
CA TRP A 118 7.13 8.11 -3.69
C TRP A 118 6.79 8.58 -5.11
N ARG A 119 7.72 9.29 -5.72
CA ARG A 119 7.56 9.80 -7.09
C ARG A 119 8.13 8.80 -8.08
N LEU A 120 7.27 8.35 -9.00
CA LEU A 120 7.69 7.46 -10.08
C LEU A 120 8.22 8.29 -11.25
N ASP A 121 9.54 8.32 -11.41
CA ASP A 121 10.21 8.96 -12.53
C ASP A 121 10.71 7.92 -13.54
N CYS A 122 9.77 7.16 -14.10
CA CYS A 122 10.07 6.06 -15.00
C CYS A 122 8.93 5.79 -15.99
N GLN A 123 9.23 5.04 -17.03
CA GLN A 123 8.25 4.59 -18.03
C GLN A 123 8.57 3.15 -18.45
N LYS A 124 7.51 2.39 -18.81
CA LYS A 124 7.64 1.02 -19.33
C LYS A 124 8.38 0.07 -18.38
N ILE A 125 8.08 0.18 -17.11
CA ILE A 125 8.71 -0.60 -16.06
C ILE A 125 7.64 -1.37 -15.29
N LYS A 126 7.97 -2.60 -14.90
CA LYS A 126 7.22 -3.35 -13.92
C LYS A 126 7.84 -3.21 -12.55
N ILE A 127 7.03 -2.86 -11.57
CA ILE A 127 7.39 -2.79 -10.15
C ILE A 127 6.59 -3.87 -9.45
N THR A 128 7.27 -4.87 -8.94
CA THR A 128 6.61 -6.04 -8.33
C THR A 128 7.24 -6.41 -6.99
N GLY A 129 6.41 -6.86 -6.08
CA GLY A 129 6.85 -7.47 -4.82
C GLY A 129 6.83 -8.99 -4.85
N ALA A 130 7.20 -9.58 -3.73
CA ALA A 130 7.12 -11.02 -3.50
C ALA A 130 5.70 -11.53 -3.21
N GLY A 131 4.71 -10.66 -3.24
CA GLY A 131 3.30 -10.93 -2.97
C GLY A 131 2.75 -10.06 -1.86
N ILE A 132 1.44 -9.87 -1.83
CA ILE A 132 0.73 -9.00 -0.87
C ILE A 132 0.91 -9.42 0.60
N TRP A 133 1.27 -10.68 0.83
CA TRP A 133 1.55 -11.23 2.15
C TRP A 133 3.01 -11.11 2.60
N TYR A 134 3.91 -10.82 1.66
CA TYR A 134 5.35 -10.90 1.88
C TYR A 134 6.05 -9.57 1.76
N THR A 135 5.62 -8.70 0.85
CA THR A 135 6.26 -7.41 0.64
C THR A 135 5.34 -6.28 1.02
N LYS A 136 5.78 -5.46 1.96
CA LYS A 136 5.06 -4.31 2.45
C LYS A 136 5.81 -3.02 2.18
N ILE A 137 5.12 -2.03 1.61
CA ILE A 137 5.55 -0.64 1.57
C ILE A 137 4.83 0.11 2.68
N GLN A 138 5.58 0.71 3.58
CA GLN A 138 5.06 1.46 4.72
C GLN A 138 5.40 2.93 4.60
N PHE A 139 4.40 3.77 4.34
CA PHE A 139 4.57 5.22 4.45
C PHE A 139 4.59 5.62 5.92
N THR A 140 5.69 6.20 6.38
CA THR A 140 5.94 6.47 7.81
C THR A 140 5.73 7.92 8.21
N ASN A 141 5.78 8.87 7.27
CA ASN A 141 5.56 10.28 7.56
C ASN A 141 4.08 10.55 7.86
N ASP A 142 3.79 11.22 8.95
CA ASP A 142 2.44 11.58 9.40
C ASP A 142 2.05 13.04 9.09
N GLN A 143 2.89 13.74 8.33
CA GLN A 143 2.60 15.12 7.93
C GLN A 143 1.61 15.16 6.76
N PRO A 144 0.81 16.22 6.66
CA PRO A 144 -0.17 16.37 5.58
C PRO A 144 0.46 16.26 4.18
N GLY A 145 -0.13 15.42 3.35
CA GLY A 145 0.29 15.26 1.97
C GLY A 145 1.66 14.60 1.75
N SER A 146 2.18 13.91 2.74
CA SER A 146 3.56 13.38 2.72
C SER A 146 3.67 11.90 2.38
N GLY A 147 2.60 11.24 1.98
CA GLY A 147 2.63 9.82 1.65
C GLY A 147 1.91 9.51 0.34
N GLY A 148 2.18 8.30 -0.17
CA GLY A 148 1.57 7.76 -1.37
C GLY A 148 2.48 7.79 -2.59
N ILE A 149 1.99 7.19 -3.67
CA ILE A 149 2.72 6.97 -4.92
C ILE A 149 2.20 7.93 -5.97
N SER A 150 3.07 8.83 -6.44
CA SER A 150 2.75 9.83 -7.44
C SER A 150 3.27 9.40 -8.81
N GLY A 151 2.37 9.31 -9.79
CA GLY A 151 2.69 9.07 -11.19
C GLY A 151 2.84 10.35 -12.02
N GLY A 152 3.09 11.49 -11.39
CA GLY A 152 3.11 12.81 -12.02
C GLY A 152 4.08 12.97 -13.20
N VAL A 153 4.32 14.22 -13.58
CA VAL A 153 5.23 14.55 -14.67
C VAL A 153 6.67 14.36 -14.26
N ASN A 154 7.40 13.59 -15.02
CA ASN A 154 8.83 13.39 -14.89
C ASN A 154 9.60 13.98 -16.10
N LYS A 155 10.92 13.82 -16.12
CA LYS A 155 11.81 14.30 -17.20
C LYS A 155 11.43 13.81 -18.60
N ASP A 156 10.79 12.63 -18.69
CA ASP A 156 10.42 11.96 -19.93
C ASP A 156 8.92 12.09 -20.24
N GLY A 157 8.20 12.92 -19.49
CA GLY A 157 6.76 13.14 -19.59
C GLY A 157 5.99 12.52 -18.42
N TYR A 158 4.80 12.04 -18.66
CA TYR A 158 3.99 11.39 -17.63
C TYR A 158 4.41 9.95 -17.43
N CYS A 159 4.25 9.47 -16.18
CA CYS A 159 4.32 8.06 -15.87
C CYS A 159 3.33 7.28 -16.76
N LYS A 160 3.84 6.34 -17.54
CA LYS A 160 3.03 5.55 -18.48
C LYS A 160 3.60 4.16 -18.71
N ASN A 161 2.71 3.23 -19.08
CA ASN A 161 3.04 1.83 -19.29
C ASN A 161 3.76 1.19 -18.08
N ILE A 162 3.35 1.59 -16.89
CA ILE A 162 3.84 1.02 -15.64
C ILE A 162 2.95 -0.16 -15.25
N GLU A 163 3.56 -1.27 -14.90
CA GLU A 163 2.86 -2.35 -14.19
C GLU A 163 3.28 -2.32 -12.72
N PHE A 164 2.32 -2.20 -11.82
CA PHE A 164 2.56 -2.14 -10.37
C PHE A 164 1.75 -3.24 -9.70
N CYS A 165 2.40 -4.22 -9.08
CA CYS A 165 1.70 -5.40 -8.57
C CYS A 165 2.38 -6.13 -7.40
N ASN A 166 1.63 -7.04 -6.79
CA ASN A 166 2.10 -7.97 -5.76
C ASN A 166 2.68 -7.31 -4.51
N LEU A 167 2.07 -6.23 -4.06
CA LEU A 167 2.54 -5.42 -2.94
C LEU A 167 1.40 -5.12 -1.96
N TYR A 168 1.72 -5.12 -0.67
CA TYR A 168 0.91 -4.50 0.35
C TYR A 168 1.41 -3.09 0.62
N ILE A 169 0.54 -2.09 0.51
CA ILE A 169 0.87 -0.68 0.69
C ILE A 169 0.07 -0.14 1.86
N ASN A 170 0.76 0.45 2.80
CA ASN A 170 0.17 0.94 4.04
C ASN A 170 0.70 2.32 4.42
N SER A 171 -0.07 3.07 5.20
CA SER A 171 0.37 4.34 5.75
C SER A 171 0.12 4.44 7.25
N ASN A 172 0.61 5.51 7.86
CA ASN A 172 0.39 5.81 9.26
C ASN A 172 -0.94 6.55 9.54
N LEU A 173 -1.80 6.72 8.55
CA LEU A 173 -3.09 7.36 8.74
C LEU A 173 -3.94 6.56 9.75
N ARG A 174 -4.30 7.19 10.84
CA ARG A 174 -5.08 6.58 11.94
C ARG A 174 -6.53 7.01 11.98
N SER A 175 -6.83 8.16 11.38
CA SER A 175 -8.18 8.73 11.42
C SER A 175 -8.39 9.65 10.23
N ARG A 176 -9.49 9.47 9.53
CA ARG A 176 -9.96 10.43 8.50
C ARG A 176 -10.29 11.80 9.07
N TYR A 177 -10.36 11.93 10.38
CA TYR A 177 -10.53 13.20 11.10
C TYR A 177 -9.33 14.13 11.02
N ASN A 178 -8.17 13.61 10.73
CA ASN A 178 -7.03 14.46 10.53
C ASN A 178 -7.09 15.03 9.11
N GLN A 179 -7.93 16.05 8.92
CA GLN A 179 -8.13 16.74 7.64
C GLN A 179 -6.85 17.28 7.01
N GLN A 180 -5.76 17.24 7.74
CA GLN A 180 -4.46 17.69 7.28
C GLN A 180 -3.60 16.56 6.72
N ALA A 181 -3.89 15.33 7.06
CA ALA A 181 -3.14 14.17 6.58
C ALA A 181 -3.84 13.57 5.35
N VAL A 182 -3.67 14.21 4.21
CA VAL A 182 -4.20 13.68 2.94
C VAL A 182 -3.22 12.66 2.40
N TYR A 183 -3.43 11.42 2.75
CA TYR A 183 -2.73 10.28 2.16
C TYR A 183 -3.56 9.69 1.03
N LYS A 184 -2.99 9.67 -0.16
CA LYS A 184 -3.56 8.98 -1.32
C LYS A 184 -2.61 7.85 -1.68
N CYS A 185 -3.11 6.61 -1.83
CA CYS A 185 -2.23 5.50 -2.17
C CYS A 185 -1.60 5.71 -3.54
N PHE A 186 -2.42 5.88 -4.56
CA PHE A 186 -1.97 6.25 -5.92
C PHE A 186 -2.55 7.59 -6.31
N MET A 187 -1.71 8.50 -6.77
CA MET A 187 -2.13 9.87 -7.12
C MET A 187 -1.49 10.37 -8.41
N ASP A 188 -2.05 11.45 -8.91
CA ASP A 188 -1.63 12.18 -10.10
C ASP A 188 -1.89 11.40 -11.41
N VAL A 189 -0.92 11.28 -12.29
CA VAL A 189 -1.14 10.77 -13.64
C VAL A 189 -0.44 9.43 -13.85
N PHE A 190 -1.24 8.41 -14.11
CA PHE A 190 -0.81 7.13 -14.64
C PHE A 190 -1.48 6.93 -15.99
N SER A 191 -0.73 6.97 -17.07
CA SER A 191 -1.28 7.01 -18.42
C SER A 191 -0.79 5.86 -19.30
N GLY A 192 -1.31 5.77 -20.51
CA GLY A 192 -0.77 5.00 -21.60
C GLY A 192 -0.68 3.49 -21.41
N GLY A 193 -1.60 2.81 -20.81
CA GLY A 193 -1.57 1.37 -20.61
C GLY A 193 -0.92 0.92 -19.30
N SER A 194 -0.85 1.84 -18.35
CA SER A 194 -0.44 1.48 -16.98
C SER A 194 -1.47 0.56 -16.34
N ILE A 195 -0.99 -0.41 -15.58
CA ILE A 195 -1.80 -1.43 -14.91
C ILE A 195 -1.39 -1.49 -13.43
N ILE A 196 -2.36 -1.43 -12.54
CA ILE A 196 -2.17 -1.63 -11.10
C ILE A 196 -3.07 -2.80 -10.71
N HIS A 197 -2.48 -3.87 -10.22
CA HIS A 197 -3.21 -5.09 -9.88
C HIS A 197 -2.53 -5.87 -8.75
N ASP A 198 -3.25 -6.78 -8.11
CA ASP A 198 -2.75 -7.59 -7.00
C ASP A 198 -2.09 -6.73 -5.91
N ILE A 199 -2.76 -5.63 -5.58
CA ILE A 199 -2.35 -4.67 -4.56
C ILE A 199 -3.34 -4.70 -3.41
N TRP A 200 -2.81 -4.82 -2.22
CA TRP A 200 -3.53 -4.56 -1.00
C TRP A 200 -3.14 -3.21 -0.44
N GLN A 201 -4.12 -2.36 -0.12
CA GLN A 201 -3.86 -1.02 0.41
C GLN A 201 -4.71 -0.74 1.65
N GLU A 202 -4.07 -0.21 2.68
CA GLU A 202 -4.72 0.13 3.94
C GLU A 202 -4.25 1.49 4.48
N HIS A 203 -5.12 2.10 5.29
CA HIS A 203 -4.84 3.35 5.98
C HIS A 203 -4.55 4.54 5.05
N PHE A 204 -5.29 4.61 3.94
CA PHE A 204 -5.29 5.78 3.05
C PHE A 204 -6.65 6.48 3.09
N GLU A 205 -6.65 7.80 2.96
CA GLU A 205 -7.87 8.56 2.79
C GLU A 205 -8.56 8.21 1.47
N CYS A 206 -7.75 7.97 0.44
CA CYS A 206 -8.21 7.59 -0.88
C CYS A 206 -7.25 6.56 -1.49
N GLY A 207 -7.78 5.45 -2.00
CA GLY A 207 -6.98 4.44 -2.69
C GLY A 207 -6.40 4.95 -4.00
N PHE A 208 -7.26 5.56 -4.82
CA PHE A 208 -6.88 6.07 -6.13
C PHE A 208 -7.40 7.50 -6.31
N TRP A 209 -6.49 8.42 -6.57
CA TRP A 209 -6.77 9.79 -6.97
C TRP A 209 -6.03 10.09 -8.27
N ILE A 210 -6.41 9.36 -9.31
CA ILE A 210 -5.76 9.39 -10.61
C ILE A 210 -6.55 10.32 -11.53
N ALA A 211 -5.84 11.21 -12.19
CA ALA A 211 -6.38 12.05 -13.25
C ALA A 211 -5.73 11.66 -14.58
N ASP A 212 -6.52 11.63 -15.65
CA ASP A 212 -5.96 11.58 -16.99
C ASP A 212 -5.49 12.97 -17.39
N TYR A 213 -4.31 13.08 -17.98
CA TYR A 213 -3.86 14.32 -18.56
C TYR A 213 -4.57 14.54 -19.90
N MET A 214 -5.56 15.39 -19.86
CA MET A 214 -6.18 15.95 -21.07
C MET A 214 -5.23 17.00 -21.65
N GLY A 215 -4.09 16.57 -22.14
CA GLY A 215 -3.17 17.43 -22.87
C GLY A 215 -3.78 17.82 -24.20
N ASN A 216 -3.86 19.12 -24.47
CA ASN A 216 -4.13 19.65 -25.78
C ASN A 216 -2.95 19.36 -26.73
#